data_2076709eee99f6199ffe9e3bb2653564
#
_entry.id   2076709eee99f6199ffe9e3bb2653564
#
_cell.length_a   1.000
_cell.length_b   1.000
_cell.length_c   1.000
_cell.angle_alpha   90.00
_cell.angle_beta   90.00
_cell.angle_gamma   90.00
#
_symmetry.space_group_name_H-M   'P 1'
#
loop_
_entity.id
_entity.type
_entity.pdbx_description
1 polymer ?
#
loop_
_entity_poly.entity_id
_entity_poly.type
_entity_poly.pdbx_seq_one_letter_code
_entity_poly.pdbx_strand_id
1 'polypeptide(L)'
;MAFVDYESWYISLLKNFGLKPDIKAWFEDLSTRVYLTEAVFFADFSHKSLADEIRRIRPYSNKIIDTRSPNGVEKDYTDFIILDNIYQKALASQDIEAFILFSGDGHFSSATSFLKNFYSKEVGIYGIQGSFSRQLQDTASWCVTLPTEEALYGLQYRQIFTALKRSKQIATRKSVIEAVCKAGKNVRKSDVDASVKRLIADGYIT
;
A
#
# COMPACT_ATOMS: atom_id res chain seq x y z
N MET A 1 -8.85 10.16 11.58
CA MET A 1 -7.57 10.77 11.17
C MET A 1 -6.65 9.69 10.64
N ALA A 2 -5.83 9.96 9.59
CA ALA A 2 -4.93 8.96 9.01
C ALA A 2 -3.45 9.38 9.09
N PHE A 3 -2.58 8.41 9.37
CA PHE A 3 -1.12 8.52 9.41
C PHE A 3 -0.56 7.55 8.37
N VAL A 4 0.12 8.09 7.36
CA VAL A 4 0.54 7.34 6.19
C VAL A 4 2.06 7.30 6.13
N ASP A 5 2.64 6.17 6.43
CA ASP A 5 4.04 5.85 6.13
C ASP A 5 4.17 5.65 4.61
N TYR A 6 4.31 6.79 3.91
CA TYR A 6 4.30 6.79 2.44
C TYR A 6 5.55 6.14 1.87
N GLU A 7 6.67 6.23 2.57
CA GLU A 7 7.92 5.59 2.16
C GLU A 7 7.78 4.07 2.16
N SER A 8 7.32 3.50 3.27
CA SER A 8 7.07 2.06 3.38
C SER A 8 6.04 1.59 2.34
N TRP A 9 4.94 2.32 2.16
CA TRP A 9 3.94 2.03 1.13
C TRP A 9 4.57 2.00 -0.26
N TYR A 10 5.29 3.06 -0.65
CA TYR A 10 5.91 3.18 -1.97
C TYR A 10 6.92 2.09 -2.23
N ILE A 11 7.85 1.88 -1.28
CA ILE A 11 8.94 0.90 -1.43
C ILE A 11 8.39 -0.53 -1.48
N SER A 12 7.48 -0.88 -0.56
CA SER A 12 6.91 -2.22 -0.51
C SER A 12 6.09 -2.55 -1.76
N LEU A 13 5.28 -1.60 -2.24
CA LEU A 13 4.47 -1.80 -3.42
C LEU A 13 5.31 -1.90 -4.69
N LEU A 14 6.35 -1.07 -4.81
CA LEU A 14 7.27 -1.11 -5.95
C LEU A 14 8.10 -2.40 -5.94
N LYS A 15 8.59 -2.80 -4.77
CA LYS A 15 9.44 -4.00 -4.61
C LYS A 15 8.65 -5.28 -4.88
N ASN A 16 7.46 -5.39 -4.30
CA ASN A 16 6.68 -6.63 -4.33
C ASN A 16 5.88 -6.79 -5.63
N PHE A 17 5.41 -5.69 -6.22
CA PHE A 17 4.47 -5.73 -7.35
C PHE A 17 4.92 -4.89 -8.56
N GLY A 18 5.97 -4.06 -8.44
CA GLY A 18 6.38 -3.14 -9.50
C GLY A 18 5.37 -2.00 -9.73
N LEU A 19 4.50 -1.74 -8.75
CA LEU A 19 3.46 -0.72 -8.79
C LEU A 19 3.85 0.51 -7.97
N LYS A 20 3.20 1.62 -8.27
CA LYS A 20 3.23 2.83 -7.43
C LYS A 20 1.94 2.97 -6.66
N PRO A 21 1.96 3.67 -5.49
CA PRO A 21 0.76 3.98 -4.72
C PRO A 21 -0.34 4.61 -5.57
N ASP A 22 -1.56 4.08 -5.49
CA ASP A 22 -2.76 4.73 -6.00
C ASP A 22 -3.45 5.46 -4.85
N ILE A 23 -3.05 6.72 -4.66
CA ILE A 23 -3.53 7.56 -3.56
C ILE A 23 -5.03 7.81 -3.71
N LYS A 24 -5.51 7.99 -4.95
CA LYS A 24 -6.92 8.23 -5.23
C LYS A 24 -7.76 7.04 -4.79
N ALA A 25 -7.43 5.85 -5.28
CA ALA A 25 -8.17 4.63 -4.93
C ALA A 25 -8.15 4.35 -3.42
N TRP A 26 -7.03 4.65 -2.75
CA TRP A 26 -6.95 4.51 -1.30
C TRP A 26 -7.90 5.48 -0.57
N PHE A 27 -7.97 6.76 -0.98
CA PHE A 27 -8.91 7.72 -0.38
C PHE A 27 -10.36 7.32 -0.65
N GLU A 28 -10.65 6.81 -1.84
CA GLU A 28 -11.98 6.31 -2.20
C GLU A 28 -12.38 5.14 -1.29
N ASP A 29 -11.52 4.12 -1.11
CA ASP A 29 -11.78 3.00 -0.19
C ASP A 29 -11.91 3.48 1.26
N LEU A 30 -11.00 4.33 1.74
CA LEU A 30 -11.02 4.84 3.10
C LEU A 30 -12.30 5.62 3.41
N SER A 31 -12.81 6.41 2.45
CA SER A 31 -14.05 7.19 2.60
C SER A 31 -15.31 6.33 2.76
N THR A 32 -15.25 5.06 2.34
CA THR A 32 -16.37 4.11 2.57
C THR A 32 -16.39 3.56 3.99
N ARG A 33 -15.29 3.72 4.74
CA ARG A 33 -15.11 3.12 6.07
C ARG A 33 -15.23 4.13 7.19
N VAL A 34 -14.67 5.33 6.99
CA VAL A 34 -14.60 6.36 8.01
C VAL A 34 -14.79 7.75 7.42
N TYR A 35 -15.31 8.68 8.24
CA TYR A 35 -15.25 10.10 7.93
C TYR A 35 -13.84 10.62 8.20
N LEU A 36 -13.08 10.88 7.16
CA LEU A 36 -11.69 11.30 7.26
C LEU A 36 -11.61 12.82 7.47
N THR A 37 -11.09 13.24 8.62
CA THR A 37 -10.86 14.66 8.93
C THR A 37 -9.52 15.16 8.41
N GLU A 38 -8.47 14.33 8.52
CA GLU A 38 -7.11 14.70 8.11
C GLU A 38 -6.32 13.44 7.75
N ALA A 39 -5.44 13.54 6.74
CA ALA A 39 -4.42 12.54 6.44
C ALA A 39 -3.04 13.20 6.45
N VAL A 40 -2.09 12.61 7.19
CA VAL A 40 -0.70 13.07 7.26
C VAL A 40 0.20 12.06 6.58
N PHE A 41 1.03 12.51 5.67
CA PHE A 41 1.96 11.67 4.91
C PHE A 41 3.39 11.90 5.39
N PHE A 42 4.09 10.80 5.66
CA PHE A 42 5.46 10.79 6.17
C PHE A 42 6.37 10.05 5.20
N ALA A 43 7.50 10.64 4.86
CA ALA A 43 8.57 10.02 4.09
C ALA A 43 9.83 10.87 4.12
N ASP A 44 10.99 10.26 3.87
CA ASP A 44 12.18 11.02 3.47
C ASP A 44 12.10 11.36 1.98
N PHE A 45 11.60 12.56 1.69
CA PHE A 45 11.45 13.06 0.32
C PHE A 45 12.75 13.53 -0.32
N SER A 46 13.90 13.41 0.36
CA SER A 46 15.21 13.65 -0.26
C SER A 46 15.64 12.52 -1.21
N HIS A 47 15.08 11.33 -1.05
CA HIS A 47 15.29 10.22 -1.97
C HIS A 47 14.75 10.55 -3.36
N LYS A 48 15.58 10.35 -4.41
CA LYS A 48 15.20 10.62 -5.81
C LYS A 48 13.89 9.95 -6.24
N SER A 49 13.60 8.77 -5.72
CA SER A 49 12.38 8.03 -6.04
C SER A 49 11.11 8.64 -5.44
N LEU A 50 11.24 9.40 -4.35
CA LEU A 50 10.14 9.99 -3.58
C LEU A 50 9.98 11.49 -3.82
N ALA A 51 11.00 12.17 -4.33
CA ALA A 51 11.00 13.62 -4.52
C ALA A 51 9.79 14.13 -5.34
N ASP A 52 9.43 13.42 -6.40
CA ASP A 52 8.29 13.78 -7.26
C ASP A 52 6.94 13.33 -6.70
N GLU A 53 6.92 12.45 -5.69
CA GLU A 53 5.69 11.90 -5.11
C GLU A 53 4.91 12.96 -4.31
N ILE A 54 5.57 14.00 -3.80
CA ILE A 54 4.90 15.15 -3.15
C ILE A 54 3.82 15.74 -4.06
N ARG A 55 4.09 15.85 -5.38
CA ARG A 55 3.12 16.37 -6.35
C ARG A 55 1.89 15.48 -6.49
N ARG A 56 2.04 14.18 -6.25
CA ARG A 56 0.94 13.20 -6.29
C ARG A 56 0.13 13.20 -5.01
N ILE A 57 0.75 13.53 -3.86
CA ILE A 57 0.09 13.60 -2.55
C ILE A 57 -0.70 14.90 -2.40
N ARG A 58 -0.15 16.03 -2.87
CA ARG A 58 -0.72 17.39 -2.69
C ARG A 58 -2.19 17.55 -3.05
N PRO A 59 -2.75 16.92 -4.10
CA PRO A 59 -4.19 17.01 -4.39
C PRO A 59 -5.09 16.41 -3.29
N TYR A 60 -4.55 15.56 -2.43
CA TYR A 60 -5.30 14.83 -1.40
C TYR A 60 -4.99 15.30 0.01
N SER A 61 -3.77 15.77 0.27
CA SER A 61 -3.37 16.30 1.57
C SER A 61 -2.29 17.37 1.45
N ASN A 62 -2.46 18.42 2.26
CA ASN A 62 -1.43 19.43 2.50
C ASN A 62 -0.51 19.09 3.70
N LYS A 63 -0.84 18.04 4.46
CA LYS A 63 -0.07 17.60 5.63
C LYS A 63 0.96 16.56 5.18
N ILE A 64 2.12 17.07 4.80
CA ILE A 64 3.27 16.26 4.36
C ILE A 64 4.43 16.60 5.30
N ILE A 65 4.94 15.60 5.98
CA ILE A 65 6.05 15.71 6.92
C ILE A 65 7.26 15.01 6.29
N ASP A 66 8.30 15.81 6.02
CA ASP A 66 9.61 15.29 5.59
C ASP A 66 10.33 14.72 6.80
N THR A 67 10.61 13.43 6.77
CA THR A 67 11.25 12.70 7.88
C THR A 67 12.74 12.54 7.69
N ARG A 68 13.37 13.38 6.87
CA ARG A 68 14.82 13.37 6.65
C ARG A 68 15.59 13.45 7.95
N SER A 69 16.48 12.49 8.19
CA SER A 69 17.36 12.50 9.33
C SER A 69 18.43 13.61 9.21
N PRO A 70 18.60 14.47 10.22
CA PRO A 70 19.60 15.53 10.19
C PRO A 70 21.04 15.03 10.05
N ASN A 71 21.32 13.82 10.51
CA ASN A 71 22.67 13.25 10.63
C ASN A 71 22.92 12.08 9.68
N GLY A 72 22.05 11.81 8.72
CA GLY A 72 22.19 10.68 7.78
C GLY A 72 22.06 9.29 8.43
N VAL A 73 21.57 9.20 9.68
CA VAL A 73 21.26 7.93 10.33
C VAL A 73 19.86 7.54 9.88
N GLU A 74 19.79 6.61 8.93
CA GLU A 74 18.57 6.27 8.18
C GLU A 74 17.61 5.32 8.90
N LYS A 75 17.98 4.71 10.04
CA LYS A 75 17.14 3.68 10.65
C LYS A 75 16.09 4.27 11.59
N ASP A 76 14.85 3.87 11.39
CA ASP A 76 13.70 4.02 12.30
C ASP A 76 13.28 5.48 12.62
N TYR A 77 13.88 6.49 11.97
CA TYR A 77 13.58 7.89 12.26
C TYR A 77 12.16 8.26 11.85
N THR A 78 11.71 7.79 10.71
CA THR A 78 10.33 7.99 10.22
C THR A 78 9.32 7.40 11.19
N ASP A 79 9.57 6.19 11.69
CA ASP A 79 8.66 5.50 12.63
C ASP A 79 8.49 6.28 13.94
N PHE A 80 9.58 6.83 14.49
CA PHE A 80 9.50 7.67 15.69
C PHE A 80 8.69 8.94 15.47
N ILE A 81 8.85 9.59 14.31
CA ILE A 81 8.06 10.78 13.97
C ILE A 81 6.57 10.43 13.83
N ILE A 82 6.25 9.31 13.20
CA ILE A 82 4.86 8.83 13.08
C ILE A 82 4.29 8.55 14.46
N LEU A 83 5.00 7.81 15.31
CA LEU A 83 4.58 7.49 16.68
C LEU A 83 4.32 8.74 17.51
N ASP A 84 5.25 9.72 17.46
CA ASP A 84 5.11 10.99 18.16
C ASP A 84 3.84 11.72 17.71
N ASN A 85 3.59 11.81 16.40
CA ASN A 85 2.38 12.41 15.85
C ASN A 85 1.10 11.67 16.28
N ILE A 86 1.12 10.33 16.31
CA ILE A 86 -0.03 9.53 16.79
C ILE A 86 -0.32 9.86 18.27
N TYR A 87 0.71 9.84 19.13
CA TYR A 87 0.54 10.12 20.56
C TYR A 87 0.09 11.56 20.83
N GLN A 88 0.69 12.55 20.16
CA GLN A 88 0.28 13.95 20.29
C GLN A 88 -1.20 14.13 19.90
N LYS A 89 -1.65 13.50 18.82
CA LYS A 89 -3.05 13.59 18.38
C LYS A 89 -4.00 12.84 19.31
N ALA A 90 -3.60 11.69 19.83
CA ALA A 90 -4.42 10.94 20.80
C ALA A 90 -4.63 11.74 22.10
N LEU A 91 -3.61 12.48 22.54
CA LEU A 91 -3.67 13.32 23.73
C LEU A 91 -4.45 14.62 23.51
N ALA A 92 -4.27 15.26 22.35
CA ALA A 92 -4.80 16.59 22.08
C ALA A 92 -6.24 16.60 21.55
N SER A 93 -6.72 15.51 20.93
CA SER A 93 -7.98 15.47 20.19
C SER A 93 -8.85 14.30 20.65
N GLN A 94 -9.69 14.54 21.64
CA GLN A 94 -10.62 13.53 22.18
C GLN A 94 -11.77 13.21 21.21
N ASP A 95 -12.09 14.11 20.32
CA ASP A 95 -13.13 14.02 19.29
C ASP A 95 -12.78 13.08 18.12
N ILE A 96 -11.51 12.68 17.99
CA ILE A 96 -11.09 11.70 16.99
C ILE A 96 -11.48 10.30 17.48
N GLU A 97 -12.44 9.66 16.82
CA GLU A 97 -12.92 8.31 17.16
C GLU A 97 -12.11 7.21 16.49
N ALA A 98 -11.61 7.45 15.26
CA ALA A 98 -10.88 6.48 14.48
C ALA A 98 -9.49 6.98 14.07
N PHE A 99 -8.49 6.12 14.33
CA PHE A 99 -7.10 6.30 13.89
C PHE A 99 -6.80 5.32 12.78
N ILE A 100 -6.32 5.82 11.65
CA ILE A 100 -5.98 5.01 10.50
C ILE A 100 -4.46 5.05 10.32
N LEU A 101 -3.84 3.89 10.26
CA LEU A 101 -2.41 3.75 9.99
C LEU A 101 -2.21 3.07 8.64
N PHE A 102 -1.40 3.65 7.79
CA PHE A 102 -0.91 2.97 6.60
C PHE A 102 0.57 2.63 6.82
N SER A 103 0.83 1.46 7.31
CA SER A 103 2.17 0.88 7.46
C SER A 103 2.08 -0.63 7.58
N GLY A 104 3.14 -1.34 7.20
CA GLY A 104 3.28 -2.78 7.41
C GLY A 104 4.12 -3.15 8.64
N ASP A 105 4.72 -2.16 9.31
CA ASP A 105 5.72 -2.41 10.34
C ASP A 105 5.10 -2.84 11.68
N GLY A 106 5.60 -3.95 12.22
CA GLY A 106 5.17 -4.49 13.52
C GLY A 106 5.47 -3.58 14.72
N HIS A 107 6.41 -2.63 14.60
CA HIS A 107 6.75 -1.67 15.65
C HIS A 107 5.55 -0.80 16.07
N PHE A 108 4.61 -0.55 15.16
CA PHE A 108 3.41 0.21 15.46
C PHE A 108 2.37 -0.56 16.30
N SER A 109 2.55 -1.85 16.55
CA SER A 109 1.59 -2.66 17.31
C SER A 109 1.38 -2.15 18.74
N SER A 110 2.39 -1.57 19.37
CA SER A 110 2.27 -0.97 20.69
C SER A 110 1.39 0.28 20.68
N ALA A 111 1.55 1.15 19.69
CA ALA A 111 0.73 2.37 19.55
C ALA A 111 -0.73 2.03 19.21
N THR A 112 -0.98 1.04 18.35
CA THR A 112 -2.34 0.59 18.03
C THR A 112 -3.03 -0.01 19.24
N SER A 113 -2.34 -0.86 20.02
CA SER A 113 -2.85 -1.41 21.27
C SER A 113 -3.13 -0.32 22.31
N PHE A 114 -2.26 0.67 22.41
CA PHE A 114 -2.45 1.82 23.30
C PHE A 114 -3.71 2.62 22.93
N LEU A 115 -3.91 2.96 21.66
CA LEU A 115 -5.10 3.68 21.20
C LEU A 115 -6.40 2.91 21.51
N LYS A 116 -6.40 1.58 21.31
CA LYS A 116 -7.57 0.75 21.58
C LYS A 116 -7.84 0.58 23.08
N ASN A 117 -6.82 0.26 23.86
CA ASN A 117 -7.00 -0.16 25.23
C ASN A 117 -7.13 1.02 26.22
N PHE A 118 -6.40 2.12 25.98
CA PHE A 118 -6.43 3.30 26.88
C PHE A 118 -7.39 4.38 26.42
N TYR A 119 -7.54 4.55 25.09
CA TYR A 119 -8.37 5.62 24.54
C TYR A 119 -9.68 5.13 23.93
N SER A 120 -9.89 3.80 23.91
CA SER A 120 -11.08 3.18 23.31
C SER A 120 -11.34 3.64 21.88
N LYS A 121 -10.24 3.89 21.12
CA LYS A 121 -10.32 4.37 19.74
C LYS A 121 -10.41 3.18 18.78
N GLU A 122 -11.11 3.38 17.68
CA GLU A 122 -11.06 2.46 16.56
C GLU A 122 -9.74 2.63 15.80
N VAL A 123 -9.07 1.51 15.46
CA VAL A 123 -7.81 1.55 14.71
C VAL A 123 -7.92 0.70 13.45
N GLY A 124 -7.93 1.38 12.29
CA GLY A 124 -7.87 0.77 10.98
C GLY A 124 -6.45 0.75 10.44
N ILE A 125 -6.03 -0.35 9.83
CA ILE A 125 -4.67 -0.47 9.30
C ILE A 125 -4.69 -0.91 7.85
N TYR A 126 -3.95 -0.18 7.00
CA TYR A 126 -3.62 -0.57 5.64
C TYR A 126 -2.18 -1.06 5.57
N GLY A 127 -1.96 -2.16 4.89
CA GLY A 127 -0.62 -2.71 4.68
C GLY A 127 -0.45 -3.32 3.29
N ILE A 128 0.80 -3.50 2.89
CA ILE A 128 1.13 -4.09 1.59
C ILE A 128 1.37 -5.59 1.74
N GLN A 129 0.73 -6.38 0.90
CA GLN A 129 0.89 -7.83 0.86
C GLN A 129 2.38 -8.22 0.75
N GLY A 130 2.82 -9.13 1.63
CA GLY A 130 4.22 -9.56 1.72
C GLY A 130 5.12 -8.65 2.56
N SER A 131 4.61 -7.49 3.02
CA SER A 131 5.31 -6.55 3.92
C SER A 131 4.41 -6.10 5.08
N PHE A 132 3.35 -6.83 5.38
CA PHE A 132 2.38 -6.50 6.42
C PHE A 132 2.56 -7.45 7.61
N SER A 133 3.08 -6.93 8.70
CA SER A 133 3.32 -7.69 9.94
C SER A 133 2.03 -8.28 10.50
N ARG A 134 2.05 -9.57 10.81
CA ARG A 134 0.92 -10.25 11.45
C ARG A 134 0.64 -9.67 12.84
N GLN A 135 1.69 -9.38 13.61
CA GLN A 135 1.55 -8.75 14.93
C GLN A 135 0.78 -7.44 14.86
N LEU A 136 1.04 -6.62 13.84
CA LEU A 136 0.31 -5.36 13.63
C LEU A 136 -1.14 -5.61 13.25
N GLN A 137 -1.40 -6.57 12.36
CA GLN A 137 -2.77 -6.95 11.97
C GLN A 137 -3.60 -7.40 13.18
N ASP A 138 -3.02 -8.20 14.08
CA ASP A 138 -3.70 -8.74 15.26
C ASP A 138 -4.11 -7.65 16.27
N THR A 139 -3.46 -6.46 16.23
CA THR A 139 -3.81 -5.32 17.10
C THR A 139 -4.88 -4.40 16.51
N ALA A 140 -5.16 -4.48 15.22
CA ALA A 140 -6.14 -3.64 14.53
C ALA A 140 -7.58 -3.89 14.98
N SER A 141 -8.46 -2.91 14.80
CA SER A 141 -9.91 -3.13 14.81
C SER A 141 -10.36 -3.76 13.49
N TRP A 142 -9.76 -3.31 12.41
CA TRP A 142 -9.86 -3.89 11.07
C TRP A 142 -8.59 -3.61 10.28
N CYS A 143 -8.32 -4.42 9.26
CA CYS A 143 -7.19 -4.21 8.39
C CYS A 143 -7.53 -4.46 6.91
N VAL A 144 -6.80 -3.79 6.03
CA VAL A 144 -6.90 -3.93 4.58
C VAL A 144 -5.52 -4.22 4.02
N THR A 145 -5.43 -5.27 3.24
CA THR A 145 -4.19 -5.64 2.54
C THR A 145 -4.26 -5.20 1.08
N LEU A 146 -3.27 -4.43 0.64
CA LEU A 146 -3.15 -3.95 -0.73
C LEU A 146 -1.95 -4.61 -1.45
N PRO A 147 -1.97 -4.70 -2.79
CA PRO A 147 -3.13 -4.45 -3.65
C PRO A 147 -4.22 -5.51 -3.45
N THR A 148 -5.47 -5.14 -3.74
CA THR A 148 -6.59 -6.09 -3.71
C THR A 148 -6.43 -7.16 -4.79
N GLU A 149 -7.14 -8.29 -4.64
CA GLU A 149 -7.13 -9.36 -5.65
C GLU A 149 -7.56 -8.83 -7.02
N GLU A 150 -8.60 -7.98 -7.08
CA GLU A 150 -9.07 -7.37 -8.32
C GLU A 150 -8.00 -6.50 -8.97
N ALA A 151 -7.27 -5.71 -8.18
CA ALA A 151 -6.18 -4.89 -8.69
C ALA A 151 -5.03 -5.74 -9.23
N LEU A 152 -4.71 -6.87 -8.57
CA LEU A 152 -3.72 -7.83 -9.05
C LEU A 152 -4.16 -8.52 -10.34
N TYR A 153 -5.39 -8.99 -10.43
CA TYR A 153 -5.93 -9.56 -11.67
C TYR A 153 -5.92 -8.53 -12.81
N GLY A 154 -6.33 -7.30 -12.55
CA GLY A 154 -6.29 -6.23 -13.54
C GLY A 154 -4.88 -5.93 -14.06
N LEU A 155 -3.86 -6.04 -13.20
CA LEU A 155 -2.46 -5.92 -13.60
C LEU A 155 -2.03 -7.09 -14.48
N GLN A 156 -2.33 -8.33 -14.06
CA GLN A 156 -1.97 -9.54 -14.79
C GLN A 156 -2.66 -9.58 -16.16
N TYR A 157 -3.94 -9.19 -16.23
CA TYR A 157 -4.66 -9.10 -17.50
C TYR A 157 -4.00 -8.11 -18.47
N ARG A 158 -3.59 -6.94 -18.00
CA ARG A 158 -2.84 -5.98 -18.83
C ARG A 158 -1.53 -6.57 -19.33
N GLN A 159 -0.79 -7.32 -18.51
CA GLN A 159 0.43 -7.98 -18.89
C GLN A 159 0.19 -9.09 -19.92
N ILE A 160 -0.84 -9.91 -19.73
CA ILE A 160 -1.26 -10.96 -20.66
C ILE A 160 -1.64 -10.35 -22.02
N PHE A 161 -2.51 -9.35 -22.06
CA PHE A 161 -2.88 -8.68 -23.32
C PHE A 161 -1.71 -8.00 -24.00
N THR A 162 -0.75 -7.46 -23.23
CA THR A 162 0.49 -6.90 -23.80
C THR A 162 1.35 -7.98 -24.43
N ALA A 163 1.48 -9.14 -23.79
CA ALA A 163 2.22 -10.29 -24.32
C ALA A 163 1.56 -10.81 -25.60
N LEU A 164 0.23 -10.96 -25.61
CA LEU A 164 -0.54 -11.39 -26.78
C LEU A 164 -0.38 -10.43 -27.95
N LYS A 165 -0.48 -9.11 -27.73
CA LYS A 165 -0.29 -8.08 -28.78
C LYS A 165 1.12 -8.09 -29.39
N ARG A 166 2.13 -8.47 -28.62
CA ARG A 166 3.53 -8.54 -29.09
C ARG A 166 3.85 -9.86 -29.79
N SER A 167 3.04 -10.88 -29.63
CA SER A 167 3.22 -12.16 -30.28
C SER A 167 2.96 -12.03 -31.78
N LYS A 168 3.93 -12.42 -32.59
CA LYS A 168 3.83 -12.47 -34.07
C LYS A 168 3.29 -13.82 -34.57
N GLN A 169 3.07 -14.77 -33.69
CA GLN A 169 2.60 -16.12 -33.95
C GLN A 169 1.41 -16.45 -33.09
N ILE A 170 0.71 -17.56 -33.40
CA ILE A 170 -0.35 -18.08 -32.54
C ILE A 170 0.23 -18.32 -31.13
N ALA A 171 -0.26 -17.56 -30.17
CA ALA A 171 0.22 -17.64 -28.79
C ALA A 171 -0.37 -18.86 -28.10
N THR A 172 0.48 -19.75 -27.62
CA THR A 172 0.04 -20.84 -26.75
C THR A 172 -0.02 -20.33 -25.29
N ARG A 173 -0.88 -20.95 -24.47
CA ARG A 173 -0.97 -20.64 -23.03
C ARG A 173 0.43 -20.65 -22.38
N LYS A 174 1.26 -21.64 -22.69
CA LYS A 174 2.64 -21.75 -22.15
C LYS A 174 3.51 -20.54 -22.55
N SER A 175 3.48 -20.15 -23.84
CA SER A 175 4.29 -19.02 -24.32
C SER A 175 3.86 -17.69 -23.72
N VAL A 176 2.55 -17.48 -23.47
CA VAL A 176 2.03 -16.29 -22.80
C VAL A 176 2.48 -16.22 -21.35
N ILE A 177 2.38 -17.34 -20.60
CA ILE A 177 2.82 -17.41 -19.21
C ILE A 177 4.33 -17.11 -19.11
N GLU A 178 5.14 -17.71 -19.96
CA GLU A 178 6.59 -17.48 -19.98
C GLU A 178 6.92 -16.01 -20.31
N ALA A 179 6.25 -15.41 -21.28
CA ALA A 179 6.44 -14.00 -21.65
C ALA A 179 6.09 -13.05 -20.52
N VAL A 180 4.96 -13.28 -19.83
CA VAL A 180 4.52 -12.45 -18.70
C VAL A 180 5.47 -12.61 -17.51
N CYS A 181 5.88 -13.83 -17.18
CA CYS A 181 6.83 -14.07 -16.09
C CYS A 181 8.22 -13.49 -16.36
N LYS A 182 8.65 -13.45 -17.62
CA LYS A 182 9.92 -12.83 -18.02
C LYS A 182 9.88 -11.30 -17.94
N ALA A 183 8.75 -10.71 -18.24
CA ALA A 183 8.55 -9.26 -18.24
C ALA A 183 8.22 -8.68 -16.87
N GLY A 184 7.56 -9.45 -16.01
CA GLY A 184 7.10 -9.01 -14.69
C GLY A 184 8.11 -9.30 -13.58
N LYS A 185 8.24 -8.37 -12.61
CA LYS A 185 8.97 -8.63 -11.36
C LYS A 185 8.05 -9.38 -10.40
N ASN A 186 8.57 -10.44 -9.77
CA ASN A 186 7.88 -11.24 -8.75
C ASN A 186 6.53 -11.85 -9.20
N VAL A 187 6.34 -12.11 -10.49
CA VAL A 187 5.13 -12.72 -11.03
C VAL A 187 5.26 -14.25 -10.95
N ARG A 188 4.36 -14.90 -10.21
CA ARG A 188 4.35 -16.36 -10.10
C ARG A 188 3.63 -16.99 -11.30
N LYS A 189 4.22 -18.07 -11.83
CA LYS A 189 3.60 -18.82 -12.95
C LYS A 189 2.19 -19.31 -12.65
N SER A 190 1.93 -19.75 -11.40
CA SER A 190 0.62 -20.18 -10.94
C SER A 190 -0.45 -19.11 -11.10
N ASP A 191 -0.13 -17.87 -10.73
CA ASP A 191 -1.08 -16.77 -10.71
C ASP A 191 -1.39 -16.29 -12.13
N VAL A 192 -0.37 -16.24 -13.00
CA VAL A 192 -0.58 -15.97 -14.43
C VAL A 192 -1.39 -17.07 -15.09
N ASP A 193 -1.11 -18.32 -14.77
CA ASP A 193 -1.87 -19.47 -15.29
C ASP A 193 -3.34 -19.43 -14.89
N ALA A 194 -3.63 -19.10 -13.63
CA ALA A 194 -4.99 -18.90 -13.14
C ALA A 194 -5.70 -17.76 -13.89
N SER A 195 -4.99 -16.63 -14.09
CA SER A 195 -5.53 -15.49 -14.84
C SER A 195 -5.79 -15.80 -16.32
N VAL A 196 -4.90 -16.54 -16.97
CA VAL A 196 -5.11 -16.98 -18.36
C VAL A 196 -6.32 -17.91 -18.45
N LYS A 197 -6.45 -18.88 -17.52
CA LYS A 197 -7.61 -19.77 -17.47
C LYS A 197 -8.93 -19.00 -17.31
N ARG A 198 -8.93 -18.01 -16.43
CA ARG A 198 -10.11 -17.18 -16.20
C ARG A 198 -10.46 -16.37 -17.43
N LEU A 199 -9.50 -15.74 -18.10
CA LEU A 199 -9.73 -15.01 -19.35
C LEU A 199 -10.28 -15.91 -20.47
N ILE A 200 -9.87 -17.18 -20.53
CA ILE A 200 -10.41 -18.17 -21.47
C ILE A 200 -11.85 -18.53 -21.07
N ALA A 201 -12.11 -18.84 -19.80
CA ALA A 201 -13.42 -19.18 -19.30
C ALA A 201 -14.46 -18.06 -19.49
N ASP A 202 -14.01 -16.80 -19.33
CA ASP A 202 -14.82 -15.60 -19.51
C ASP A 202 -14.96 -15.19 -21.01
N GLY A 203 -14.32 -15.91 -21.93
CA GLY A 203 -14.41 -15.69 -23.38
C GLY A 203 -13.61 -14.47 -23.91
N TYR A 204 -12.70 -13.90 -23.12
CA TYR A 204 -11.87 -12.77 -23.56
C TYR A 204 -10.70 -13.19 -24.46
N ILE A 205 -10.26 -14.41 -24.35
CA ILE A 205 -9.20 -15.01 -25.19
C ILE A 205 -9.56 -16.47 -25.50
N THR A 206 -9.07 -16.99 -26.61
CA THR A 206 -9.29 -18.39 -27.08
C THR A 206 -7.98 -19.16 -27.17
#